data_fa05bf537e4716598608af9cdc8e205c
#
_entry.id   fa05bf537e4716598608af9cdc8e205c
#
_cell.length_a   1.000
_cell.length_b   1.000
_cell.length_c   1.000
_cell.angle_alpha   90.00
_cell.angle_beta   90.00
_cell.angle_gamma   90.00
#
_symmetry.space_group_name_H-M   'P 1'
#
loop_
_entity.id
_entity.type
_entity.pdbx_description
1 polymer ?
#
loop_
_entity_poly.entity_id
_entity_poly.type
_entity_poly.pdbx_seq_one_letter_code
_entity_poly.pdbx_strand_id
1 'polypeptide(L)'
;MASLKARWHRSIREIPEQQWEQLLGPEVIPFYRWNWLAALEDSGSVAPNQGWQPLHLSLWRGEDHLCAVAPLYLKGHSYGEFVFDQAFARLAGDLGLRYYPKLIGMSPVSPVQGYRFHVAADEDLAALTQLMLELIDTFARNNGILSCNFLYVDPLWRPLAEAAGC
;
A
#
# COMPACT_ATOMS: atom_id res chain seq x y z
N MET A 1 1.28 -28.01 -0.48
CA MET A 1 1.56 -26.63 -0.93
C MET A 1 2.21 -25.87 0.23
N ALA A 2 3.28 -25.10 -0.02
CA ALA A 2 3.86 -24.26 1.02
C ALA A 2 2.85 -23.18 1.46
N SER A 3 2.75 -22.93 2.77
CA SER A 3 1.83 -21.94 3.32
C SER A 3 2.22 -20.51 2.89
N LEU A 4 1.22 -19.66 2.68
CA LEU A 4 1.44 -18.23 2.48
C LEU A 4 1.73 -17.57 3.83
N LYS A 5 2.74 -16.69 3.85
CA LYS A 5 3.11 -15.87 5.00
C LYS A 5 2.99 -14.39 4.65
N ALA A 6 2.29 -13.63 5.47
CA ALA A 6 2.20 -12.18 5.34
C ALA A 6 3.31 -11.51 6.15
N ARG A 7 3.95 -10.49 5.56
CA ARG A 7 4.96 -9.65 6.23
C ARG A 7 4.65 -8.17 6.00
N TRP A 8 4.85 -7.38 7.05
CA TRP A 8 4.73 -5.92 7.01
C TRP A 8 6.11 -5.29 7.07
N HIS A 9 6.37 -4.35 6.17
CA HIS A 9 7.69 -3.74 5.99
C HIS A 9 7.62 -2.24 6.22
N ARG A 10 8.59 -1.71 6.96
CA ARG A 10 8.69 -0.27 7.26
C ARG A 10 9.65 0.47 6.33
N SER A 11 10.19 -0.22 5.36
CA SER A 11 11.01 0.30 4.27
C SER A 11 10.92 -0.63 3.07
N ILE A 12 10.98 -0.07 1.87
CA ILE A 12 11.11 -0.87 0.64
C ILE A 12 12.38 -1.72 0.66
N ARG A 13 13.42 -1.28 1.37
CA ARG A 13 14.70 -1.97 1.49
C ARG A 13 14.64 -3.30 2.23
N GLU A 14 13.56 -3.56 2.95
CA GLU A 14 13.29 -4.86 3.57
C GLU A 14 12.80 -5.92 2.58
N ILE A 15 12.48 -5.52 1.34
CA ILE A 15 12.04 -6.41 0.26
C ILE A 15 13.13 -6.42 -0.81
N PRO A 16 13.65 -7.59 -1.23
CA PRO A 16 14.70 -7.67 -2.24
C PRO A 16 14.27 -7.02 -3.56
N GLU A 17 15.09 -6.10 -4.08
CA GLU A 17 14.84 -5.37 -5.32
C GLU A 17 14.49 -6.30 -6.49
N GLN A 18 15.28 -7.35 -6.69
CA GLN A 18 15.07 -8.29 -7.79
C GLN A 18 13.68 -8.93 -7.75
N GLN A 19 13.20 -9.34 -6.57
CA GLN A 19 11.90 -9.98 -6.44
C GLN A 19 10.77 -8.98 -6.62
N TRP A 20 10.93 -7.75 -6.09
CA TRP A 20 9.97 -6.67 -6.32
C TRP A 20 9.82 -6.37 -7.81
N GLU A 21 10.93 -6.16 -8.52
CA GLU A 21 10.92 -5.84 -9.95
C GLU A 21 10.33 -6.97 -10.81
N GLN A 22 10.54 -8.23 -10.43
CA GLN A 22 9.93 -9.39 -11.11
C GLN A 22 8.39 -9.38 -11.01
N LEU A 23 7.82 -9.00 -9.84
CA LEU A 23 6.38 -8.88 -9.66
C LEU A 23 5.78 -7.75 -10.49
N LEU A 24 6.49 -6.63 -10.62
CA LEU A 24 5.97 -5.47 -11.32
C LEU A 24 5.84 -5.70 -12.83
N GLY A 25 6.78 -6.43 -13.42
CA GLY A 25 6.86 -6.60 -14.87
C GLY A 25 7.30 -5.33 -15.62
N PRO A 26 7.44 -5.41 -16.95
CA PRO A 26 7.97 -4.30 -17.76
C PRO A 26 7.01 -3.13 -17.93
N GLU A 27 5.69 -3.38 -17.90
CA GLU A 27 4.64 -2.40 -18.19
C GLU A 27 4.28 -1.49 -17.00
N VAL A 28 4.92 -1.69 -15.84
CA VAL A 28 4.62 -0.88 -14.66
C VAL A 28 5.14 0.56 -14.84
N ILE A 29 4.35 1.52 -14.36
CA ILE A 29 4.79 2.92 -14.37
C ILE A 29 5.98 3.12 -13.41
N PRO A 30 6.92 4.03 -13.74
CA PRO A 30 8.17 4.20 -12.98
C PRO A 30 7.99 4.46 -11.48
N PHE A 31 6.86 5.06 -11.10
CA PHE A 31 6.54 5.48 -9.73
C PHE A 31 6.29 4.33 -8.74
N TYR A 32 6.26 3.07 -9.20
CA TYR A 32 6.18 1.88 -8.34
C TYR A 32 7.45 1.03 -8.40
N ARG A 33 8.46 1.44 -9.18
CA ARG A 33 9.76 0.76 -9.24
C ARG A 33 10.47 0.85 -7.88
N TRP A 34 11.17 -0.22 -7.53
CA TRP A 34 11.87 -0.32 -6.25
C TRP A 34 12.85 0.85 -6.03
N ASN A 35 13.65 1.17 -7.03
CA ASN A 35 14.63 2.26 -6.96
C ASN A 35 13.99 3.65 -6.77
N TRP A 36 12.79 3.88 -7.35
CA TRP A 36 12.03 5.11 -7.12
C TRP A 36 11.58 5.22 -5.67
N LEU A 37 10.97 4.16 -5.13
CA LEU A 37 10.49 4.14 -3.75
C LEU A 37 11.65 4.27 -2.76
N ALA A 38 12.77 3.56 -3.01
CA ALA A 38 13.98 3.66 -2.21
C ALA A 38 14.58 5.08 -2.23
N ALA A 39 14.63 5.74 -3.39
CA ALA A 39 15.12 7.11 -3.50
C ALA A 39 14.27 8.11 -2.71
N LEU A 40 12.95 7.92 -2.66
CA LEU A 40 12.05 8.77 -1.86
C LEU A 40 12.27 8.57 -0.35
N GLU A 41 12.54 7.34 0.10
CA GLU A 41 12.92 7.07 1.49
C GLU A 41 14.29 7.67 1.83
N ASP A 42 15.30 7.44 0.98
CA ASP A 42 16.68 7.93 1.18
C ASP A 42 16.77 9.47 1.21
N SER A 43 15.98 10.14 0.38
CA SER A 43 15.93 11.61 0.35
C SER A 43 15.20 12.21 1.55
N GLY A 44 14.49 11.38 2.33
CA GLY A 44 13.62 11.84 3.40
C GLY A 44 12.32 12.47 2.92
N SER A 45 11.99 12.40 1.62
CA SER A 45 10.70 12.86 1.09
C SER A 45 9.55 11.96 1.57
N VAL A 46 9.84 10.68 1.76
CA VAL A 46 8.95 9.71 2.40
C VAL A 46 9.55 9.34 3.77
N ALA A 47 9.09 10.05 4.79
CA ALA A 47 9.55 9.85 6.17
C ALA A 47 8.42 10.21 7.15
N PRO A 48 8.43 9.68 8.38
CA PRO A 48 7.39 9.95 9.39
C PRO A 48 7.21 11.44 9.70
N ASN A 49 8.28 12.23 9.72
CA ASN A 49 8.23 13.69 9.92
C ASN A 49 7.61 14.45 8.74
N GLN A 50 7.51 13.83 7.56
CA GLN A 50 6.79 14.33 6.39
C GLN A 50 5.36 13.77 6.32
N GLY A 51 4.92 13.05 7.35
CA GLY A 51 3.62 12.40 7.39
C GLY A 51 3.51 11.15 6.52
N TRP A 52 4.61 10.60 6.05
CA TRP A 52 4.68 9.37 5.25
C TRP A 52 5.53 8.33 5.98
N GLN A 53 4.91 7.26 6.44
CA GLN A 53 5.64 6.11 6.98
C GLN A 53 5.37 4.90 6.11
N PRO A 54 6.39 4.33 5.44
CA PRO A 54 6.21 3.10 4.68
C PRO A 54 5.65 1.98 5.57
N LEU A 55 4.70 1.24 5.03
CA LEU A 55 4.08 0.09 5.69
C LEU A 55 3.61 -0.91 4.63
N HIS A 56 4.54 -1.39 3.81
CA HIS A 56 4.23 -2.28 2.70
C HIS A 56 3.80 -3.66 3.20
N LEU A 57 2.76 -4.22 2.58
CA LEU A 57 2.36 -5.60 2.80
C LEU A 57 2.94 -6.49 1.71
N SER A 58 3.52 -7.62 2.08
CA SER A 58 3.97 -8.64 1.16
C SER A 58 3.45 -10.03 1.54
N LEU A 59 3.21 -10.87 0.54
CA LEU A 59 2.86 -12.29 0.70
C LEU A 59 3.98 -13.15 0.15
N TRP A 60 4.37 -14.15 0.92
CA TRP A 60 5.48 -15.05 0.61
C TRP A 60 5.01 -16.51 0.63
N ARG A 61 5.46 -17.28 -0.34
CA ARG A 61 5.31 -18.74 -0.33
C ARG A 61 6.62 -19.36 0.16
N GLY A 62 6.55 -20.06 1.30
CA GLY A 62 7.75 -20.45 2.01
C GLY A 62 8.52 -19.26 2.57
N GLU A 63 9.85 -19.30 2.51
CA GLU A 63 10.70 -18.22 3.06
C GLU A 63 11.14 -17.19 1.99
N ASP A 64 11.28 -17.62 0.74
CA ASP A 64 12.03 -16.86 -0.27
C ASP A 64 11.25 -16.51 -1.53
N HIS A 65 10.02 -17.01 -1.73
CA HIS A 65 9.24 -16.70 -2.93
C HIS A 65 8.20 -15.63 -2.66
N LEU A 66 8.43 -14.44 -3.20
CA LEU A 66 7.53 -13.30 -3.11
C LEU A 66 6.36 -13.48 -4.09
N CYS A 67 5.14 -13.65 -3.57
CA CYS A 67 3.93 -13.89 -4.38
C CYS A 67 3.14 -12.62 -4.68
N ALA A 68 3.11 -11.67 -3.75
CA ALA A 68 2.38 -10.43 -3.93
C ALA A 68 2.92 -9.30 -3.04
N VAL A 69 2.70 -8.05 -3.48
CA VAL A 69 3.00 -6.85 -2.70
C VAL A 69 1.91 -5.79 -2.85
N ALA A 70 1.65 -5.05 -1.78
CA ALA A 70 0.88 -3.82 -1.75
C ALA A 70 1.77 -2.69 -1.23
N PRO A 71 2.14 -1.72 -2.08
CA PRO A 71 2.79 -0.49 -1.62
C PRO A 71 1.81 0.30 -0.75
N LEU A 72 2.06 0.37 0.56
CA LEU A 72 1.20 1.04 1.52
C LEU A 72 2.00 2.00 2.38
N TYR A 73 1.31 3.02 2.88
CA TYR A 73 1.89 4.02 3.78
C TYR A 73 0.93 4.33 4.92
N LEU A 74 1.47 4.56 6.09
CA LEU A 74 0.75 5.14 7.21
C LEU A 74 0.90 6.66 7.13
N LYS A 75 -0.22 7.35 6.89
CA LYS A 75 -0.27 8.81 6.74
C LYS A 75 -0.58 9.48 8.06
N GLY A 76 0.33 10.34 8.53
CA GLY A 76 0.14 11.16 9.72
C GLY A 76 -0.68 12.43 9.48
N HIS A 77 -0.71 12.94 8.25
CA HIS A 77 -1.48 14.12 7.81
C HIS A 77 -1.52 14.18 6.27
N SER A 78 -2.38 15.03 5.71
CA SER A 78 -2.47 15.28 4.25
C SER A 78 -2.15 16.74 3.88
N TYR A 79 -1.33 17.45 4.68
CA TYR A 79 -0.95 18.82 4.39
C TYR A 79 0.01 18.89 3.19
N GLY A 80 -0.29 19.82 2.27
CA GLY A 80 0.55 20.10 1.11
C GLY A 80 0.44 19.07 -0.01
N GLU A 81 -0.57 18.21 0.02
CA GLU A 81 -0.80 17.17 -0.97
C GLU A 81 -2.12 17.37 -1.72
N PHE A 82 -2.27 16.68 -2.86
CA PHE A 82 -3.50 16.69 -3.66
C PHE A 82 -4.61 15.77 -3.07
N VAL A 83 -4.62 15.61 -1.75
CA VAL A 83 -5.64 14.85 -1.02
C VAL A 83 -6.40 15.80 -0.11
N PHE A 84 -7.65 16.10 -0.49
CA PHE A 84 -8.49 17.09 0.18
C PHE A 84 -9.44 16.42 1.17
N ASP A 85 -8.91 15.87 2.26
CA ASP A 85 -9.66 15.12 3.27
C ASP A 85 -9.88 15.86 4.60
N GLN A 86 -9.62 17.17 4.64
CA GLN A 86 -9.76 18.00 5.85
C GLN A 86 -11.19 18.01 6.40
N ALA A 87 -12.21 17.87 5.54
CA ALA A 87 -13.61 17.80 5.98
C ALA A 87 -13.87 16.50 6.75
N PHE A 88 -13.34 15.39 6.28
CA PHE A 88 -13.44 14.09 6.97
C PHE A 88 -12.66 14.08 8.28
N ALA A 89 -11.48 14.70 8.32
CA ALA A 89 -10.68 14.83 9.54
C ALA A 89 -11.42 15.67 10.61
N ARG A 90 -12.09 16.75 10.21
CA ARG A 90 -12.93 17.57 11.12
C ARG A 90 -14.13 16.78 11.64
N LEU A 91 -14.89 16.13 10.73
CA LEU A 91 -16.04 15.31 11.13
C LEU A 91 -15.63 14.20 12.11
N ALA A 92 -14.53 13.52 11.86
CA ALA A 92 -14.01 12.52 12.79
C ALA A 92 -13.70 13.13 14.16
N GLY A 93 -13.07 14.31 14.20
CA GLY A 93 -12.79 15.05 15.43
C GLY A 93 -14.08 15.42 16.19
N ASP A 94 -15.11 15.88 15.50
CA ASP A 94 -16.42 16.20 16.09
C ASP A 94 -17.10 14.97 16.71
N LEU A 95 -16.83 13.79 16.16
CA LEU A 95 -17.31 12.50 16.67
C LEU A 95 -16.39 11.86 17.73
N GLY A 96 -15.31 12.55 18.13
CA GLY A 96 -14.33 12.03 19.07
C GLY A 96 -13.45 10.89 18.49
N LEU A 97 -13.40 10.77 17.16
CA LEU A 97 -12.62 9.75 16.46
C LEU A 97 -11.30 10.34 15.97
N ARG A 98 -10.24 9.52 15.99
CA ARG A 98 -8.91 9.91 15.49
C ARG A 98 -8.78 9.54 14.01
N TYR A 99 -8.89 10.53 13.12
CA TYR A 99 -8.79 10.33 11.67
C TYR A 99 -7.39 9.92 11.22
N TYR A 100 -6.35 10.52 11.79
CA TYR A 100 -4.96 10.15 11.53
C TYR A 100 -4.35 9.37 12.71
N PRO A 101 -3.40 8.45 12.46
CA PRO A 101 -2.93 8.04 11.14
C PRO A 101 -3.96 7.20 10.39
N LYS A 102 -3.91 7.26 9.05
CA LYS A 102 -4.70 6.42 8.14
C LYS A 102 -3.79 5.62 7.22
N LEU A 103 -4.26 4.48 6.72
CA LEU A 103 -3.57 3.75 5.66
C LEU A 103 -3.89 4.35 4.29
N ILE A 104 -2.89 4.40 3.41
CA ILE A 104 -3.06 4.86 2.05
C ILE A 104 -2.24 3.99 1.09
N GLY A 105 -2.87 3.62 -0.02
CA GLY A 105 -2.24 2.98 -1.16
C GLY A 105 -2.21 3.94 -2.34
N MET A 106 -1.03 4.41 -2.71
CA MET A 106 -0.75 5.24 -3.87
C MET A 106 0.76 5.31 -4.09
N SER A 107 1.21 5.85 -5.23
CA SER A 107 2.60 6.30 -5.32
C SER A 107 2.80 7.48 -4.36
N PRO A 108 3.80 7.44 -3.46
CA PRO A 108 3.98 8.53 -2.50
C PRO A 108 4.36 9.83 -3.22
N VAL A 109 3.87 10.94 -2.70
CA VAL A 109 4.09 12.32 -3.18
C VAL A 109 3.81 12.54 -4.68
N SER A 110 3.17 11.58 -5.36
CA SER A 110 2.95 11.60 -6.81
C SER A 110 1.51 11.23 -7.14
N PRO A 111 0.67 12.16 -7.62
CA PRO A 111 -0.73 11.91 -7.96
C PRO A 111 -0.84 11.26 -9.35
N VAL A 112 -0.32 10.04 -9.49
CA VAL A 112 -0.28 9.29 -10.74
C VAL A 112 -1.18 8.07 -10.70
N GLN A 113 -1.98 7.87 -11.75
CA GLN A 113 -2.84 6.72 -11.89
C GLN A 113 -2.04 5.44 -12.12
N GLY A 114 -2.52 4.30 -11.56
CA GLY A 114 -1.91 2.99 -11.76
C GLY A 114 -1.64 2.23 -10.47
N TYR A 115 -2.20 2.70 -9.33
CA TYR A 115 -2.08 1.94 -8.07
C TYR A 115 -2.83 0.62 -8.17
N ARG A 116 -2.15 -0.45 -7.79
CA ARG A 116 -2.70 -1.79 -7.65
C ARG A 116 -1.83 -2.64 -6.72
N PHE A 117 -2.32 -3.78 -6.30
CA PHE A 117 -1.47 -4.83 -5.76
C PHE A 117 -0.77 -5.53 -6.92
N HIS A 118 0.50 -5.84 -6.73
CA HIS A 118 1.28 -6.57 -7.71
C HIS A 118 1.36 -8.02 -7.27
N VAL A 119 0.96 -8.93 -8.15
CA VAL A 119 0.85 -10.37 -7.88
C VAL A 119 1.65 -11.14 -8.94
N ALA A 120 2.36 -12.17 -8.51
CA ALA A 120 3.13 -13.01 -9.41
C ALA A 120 2.23 -13.66 -10.48
N ALA A 121 2.75 -13.81 -11.70
CA ALA A 121 1.97 -14.27 -12.84
C ALA A 121 1.45 -15.73 -12.71
N ASP A 122 2.07 -16.51 -11.84
CA ASP A 122 1.69 -17.90 -11.54
C ASP A 122 0.71 -18.01 -10.34
N GLU A 123 0.30 -16.89 -9.77
CA GLU A 123 -0.66 -16.84 -8.64
C GLU A 123 -2.02 -16.30 -9.09
N ASP A 124 -3.07 -16.62 -8.34
CA ASP A 124 -4.41 -16.10 -8.57
C ASP A 124 -4.54 -14.65 -8.07
N LEU A 125 -4.58 -13.72 -9.03
CA LEU A 125 -4.68 -12.28 -8.76
C LEU A 125 -5.90 -11.93 -7.90
N ALA A 126 -7.07 -12.51 -8.18
CA ALA A 126 -8.31 -12.18 -7.46
C ALA A 126 -8.25 -12.73 -6.02
N ALA A 127 -7.83 -13.97 -5.86
CA ALA A 127 -7.71 -14.60 -4.54
C ALA A 127 -6.68 -13.89 -3.66
N LEU A 128 -5.50 -13.53 -4.20
CA LEU A 128 -4.49 -12.82 -3.42
C LEU A 128 -4.88 -11.36 -3.15
N THR A 129 -5.59 -10.69 -4.07
CA THR A 129 -6.14 -9.35 -3.82
C THR A 129 -7.11 -9.38 -2.65
N GLN A 130 -8.06 -10.33 -2.63
CA GLN A 130 -9.00 -10.48 -1.52
C GLN A 130 -8.28 -10.75 -0.19
N LEU A 131 -7.35 -11.71 -0.17
CA LEU A 131 -6.58 -12.03 1.04
C LEU A 131 -5.81 -10.81 1.58
N MET A 132 -5.18 -10.03 0.69
CA MET A 132 -4.44 -8.84 1.09
C MET A 132 -5.35 -7.76 1.66
N LEU A 133 -6.54 -7.56 1.11
CA LEU A 133 -7.54 -6.62 1.65
C LEU A 133 -8.02 -7.06 3.04
N GLU A 134 -8.28 -8.34 3.26
CA GLU A 134 -8.63 -8.89 4.57
C GLU A 134 -7.51 -8.70 5.61
N LEU A 135 -6.25 -8.87 5.20
CA LEU A 135 -5.08 -8.64 6.06
C LEU A 135 -4.91 -7.15 6.39
N ILE A 136 -5.15 -6.26 5.43
CA ILE A 136 -5.10 -4.81 5.63
C ILE A 136 -6.21 -4.36 6.60
N ASP A 137 -7.43 -4.85 6.43
CA ASP A 137 -8.56 -4.55 7.32
C ASP A 137 -8.28 -5.05 8.76
N THR A 138 -7.80 -6.29 8.87
CA THR A 138 -7.41 -6.87 10.17
C THR A 138 -6.31 -6.04 10.84
N PHE A 139 -5.29 -5.65 10.09
CA PHE A 139 -4.22 -4.80 10.60
C PHE A 139 -4.76 -3.43 11.06
N ALA A 140 -5.60 -2.79 10.25
CA ALA A 140 -6.19 -1.50 10.58
C ALA A 140 -7.02 -1.56 11.87
N ARG A 141 -7.90 -2.56 12.01
CA ARG A 141 -8.70 -2.78 13.22
C ARG A 141 -7.84 -3.00 14.46
N ASN A 142 -6.84 -3.86 14.38
CA ASN A 142 -5.97 -4.19 15.50
C ASN A 142 -5.10 -3.01 15.96
N ASN A 143 -4.86 -2.03 15.09
CA ASN A 143 -4.06 -0.83 15.38
C ASN A 143 -4.89 0.44 15.57
N GLY A 144 -6.23 0.33 15.59
CA GLY A 144 -7.12 1.49 15.78
C GLY A 144 -7.03 2.50 14.63
N ILE A 145 -6.73 2.03 13.41
CA ILE A 145 -6.68 2.85 12.20
C ILE A 145 -8.09 2.90 11.60
N LEU A 146 -8.64 4.10 11.49
CA LEU A 146 -10.04 4.31 11.12
C LEU A 146 -10.32 4.01 9.64
N SER A 147 -9.34 4.25 8.75
CA SER A 147 -9.56 4.11 7.31
C SER A 147 -8.32 3.67 6.55
N CYS A 148 -8.56 2.94 5.46
CA CYS A 148 -7.61 2.67 4.40
C CYS A 148 -8.17 3.22 3.08
N ASN A 149 -7.39 3.97 2.34
CA ASN A 149 -7.80 4.59 1.08
C ASN A 149 -6.84 4.19 -0.03
N PHE A 150 -7.36 3.72 -1.16
CA PHE A 150 -6.59 3.50 -2.38
C PHE A 150 -6.87 4.62 -3.37
N LEU A 151 -5.83 5.36 -3.75
CA LEU A 151 -5.95 6.52 -4.62
C LEU A 151 -5.25 6.28 -5.95
N TYR A 152 -5.75 6.95 -7.01
CA TYR A 152 -5.19 6.85 -8.36
C TYR A 152 -5.09 5.40 -8.85
N VAL A 153 -6.14 4.63 -8.56
CA VAL A 153 -6.22 3.18 -8.78
C VAL A 153 -6.17 2.86 -10.28
N ASP A 154 -5.48 1.76 -10.61
CA ASP A 154 -5.49 1.17 -11.94
C ASP A 154 -6.93 0.75 -12.31
N PRO A 155 -7.49 1.25 -13.45
CA PRO A 155 -8.85 0.93 -13.85
C PRO A 155 -9.11 -0.57 -14.05
N LEU A 156 -8.10 -1.35 -14.40
CA LEU A 156 -8.22 -2.80 -14.59
C LEU A 156 -8.22 -3.57 -13.27
N TRP A 157 -7.57 -3.04 -12.24
CA TRP A 157 -7.54 -3.65 -10.91
C TRP A 157 -8.75 -3.24 -10.05
N ARG A 158 -9.32 -2.06 -10.28
CA ARG A 158 -10.43 -1.51 -9.50
C ARG A 158 -11.61 -2.48 -9.34
N PRO A 159 -12.11 -3.16 -10.39
CA PRO A 159 -13.23 -4.10 -10.23
C PRO A 159 -12.92 -5.28 -9.29
N LEU A 160 -11.66 -5.72 -9.23
CA LEU A 160 -11.24 -6.79 -8.31
C LEU A 160 -11.29 -6.31 -6.86
N ALA A 161 -10.82 -5.09 -6.59
CA ALA A 161 -10.88 -4.51 -5.25
C ALA A 161 -12.34 -4.27 -4.79
N GLU A 162 -13.20 -3.76 -5.67
CA GLU A 162 -14.63 -3.56 -5.41
C GLU A 162 -15.34 -4.90 -5.13
N ALA A 163 -15.04 -5.95 -5.90
CA ALA A 163 -15.60 -7.29 -5.67
C ALA A 163 -15.17 -7.90 -4.34
N ALA A 164 -13.99 -7.54 -3.84
CA ALA A 164 -13.46 -7.97 -2.55
C ALA A 164 -13.93 -7.09 -1.36
N GLY A 165 -14.84 -6.14 -1.59
CA GLY A 165 -15.49 -5.34 -0.55
C GLY A 165 -14.78 -4.02 -0.20
N CYS A 166 -13.97 -3.50 -1.12
CA CYS A 166 -13.24 -2.24 -0.96
C CYS A 166 -13.99 -1.05 -1.57
#